data_a39e35fb289ee260680e923f2ed08b35
#
_entry.id   a39e35fb289ee260680e923f2ed08b35
#
_cell.length_a   1.000
_cell.length_b   1.000
_cell.length_c   1.000
_cell.angle_alpha   90.00
_cell.angle_beta   90.00
_cell.angle_gamma   90.00
#
_symmetry.space_group_name_H-M   'P 1'
#
loop_
_entity.id
_entity.type
_entity.pdbx_description
1 polymer ?
#
loop_
_entity_poly.entity_id
_entity_poly.type
_entity_poly.pdbx_seq_one_letter_code
_entity_poly.pdbx_strand_id
1 'polypeptide(L)'
;MHQFDLKNKTAIITGGAQGFGFEIAKKFLQSGSKVFIWDIDEKELSKAAKQINNPNLNYNVVDISNYDQIQKTVNDIILNNKIDILINNAGITGPTAELWN
;
A
#
# COMPACT_ATOMS: atom_id res chain seq x y z
N MET A 1 16.29 19.06 10.98
CA MET A 1 15.32 17.97 10.97
C MET A 1 15.00 17.58 9.54
N HIS A 2 15.07 16.30 9.30
CA HIS A 2 14.75 15.82 7.95
C HIS A 2 13.28 15.47 7.86
N GLN A 3 12.65 16.00 6.83
CA GLN A 3 11.32 15.60 6.49
C GLN A 3 11.38 14.86 5.17
N PHE A 4 10.70 13.73 5.12
CA PHE A 4 10.53 13.06 3.86
C PHE A 4 9.52 13.86 3.03
N ASP A 5 9.94 14.24 1.85
CA ASP A 5 9.00 14.81 0.90
C ASP A 5 8.32 13.67 0.16
N LEU A 6 7.14 13.31 0.63
CA LEU A 6 6.35 12.24 0.05
C LEU A 6 5.38 12.75 -1.02
N LYS A 7 5.37 14.05 -1.23
CA LYS A 7 4.49 14.65 -2.22
C LYS A 7 4.82 14.11 -3.60
N ASN A 8 3.79 13.69 -4.31
CA ASN A 8 3.91 13.12 -5.66
C ASN A 8 4.66 11.79 -5.72
N LYS A 9 4.97 11.18 -4.58
CA LYS A 9 5.53 9.83 -4.56
C LYS A 9 4.39 8.82 -4.62
N THR A 10 4.67 7.67 -5.21
CA THR A 10 3.71 6.58 -5.26
C THR A 10 4.20 5.44 -4.39
N ALA A 11 3.35 5.00 -3.48
CA ALA A 11 3.66 3.94 -2.53
C ALA A 11 2.70 2.78 -2.70
N ILE A 12 3.23 1.57 -2.54
CA ILE A 12 2.44 0.35 -2.41
C ILE A 12 2.59 -0.11 -0.97
N ILE A 13 1.46 -0.38 -0.31
CA ILE A 13 1.45 -0.85 1.07
C ILE A 13 0.68 -2.16 1.12
N THR A 14 1.37 -3.26 1.39
CA THR A 14 0.72 -4.56 1.53
C THR A 14 0.09 -4.67 2.92
N GLY A 15 -1.05 -5.35 3.02
CA GLY A 15 -1.78 -5.41 4.29
C GLY A 15 -2.31 -4.05 4.71
N GLY A 16 -2.68 -3.20 3.74
CA GLY A 16 -3.04 -1.82 4.00
C GLY A 16 -4.50 -1.59 4.41
N ALA A 17 -5.31 -2.65 4.43
CA ALA A 17 -6.74 -2.49 4.71
C ALA A 17 -7.04 -2.30 6.19
N GLN A 18 -6.18 -2.71 7.08
CA GLN A 18 -6.41 -2.63 8.52
C GLN A 18 -5.11 -2.50 9.28
N GLY A 19 -5.25 -2.13 10.56
CA GLY A 19 -4.15 -2.10 11.50
C GLY A 19 -3.05 -1.14 11.10
N PHE A 20 -1.81 -1.61 11.24
CA PHE A 20 -0.64 -0.78 11.05
C PHE A 20 -0.50 -0.28 9.60
N GLY A 21 -0.76 -1.15 8.63
CA GLY A 21 -0.70 -0.75 7.22
C GLY A 21 -1.72 0.32 6.88
N PHE A 22 -2.90 0.25 7.47
CA PHE A 22 -3.93 1.26 7.28
C PHE A 22 -3.47 2.62 7.82
N GLU A 23 -2.85 2.65 9.00
CA GLU A 23 -2.35 3.90 9.57
C GLU A 23 -1.21 4.49 8.76
N ILE A 24 -0.33 3.64 8.23
CA ILE A 24 0.74 4.10 7.34
C ILE A 24 0.15 4.74 6.09
N ALA A 25 -0.85 4.09 5.50
CA ALA A 25 -1.50 4.61 4.29
C ALA A 25 -2.07 6.00 4.53
N LYS A 26 -2.74 6.21 5.67
CA LYS A 26 -3.31 7.51 6.01
C LYS A 26 -2.23 8.58 6.10
N LYS A 27 -1.11 8.25 6.74
CA LYS A 27 -0.02 9.21 6.89
C LYS A 27 0.60 9.57 5.56
N PHE A 28 0.79 8.60 4.69
CA PHE A 28 1.35 8.87 3.37
C PHE A 28 0.42 9.77 2.55
N LEU A 29 -0.88 9.49 2.62
CA LEU A 29 -1.86 10.32 1.92
C LEU A 29 -1.87 11.75 2.45
N GLN A 30 -1.74 11.94 3.75
CA GLN A 30 -1.65 13.26 4.36
C GLN A 30 -0.43 14.02 3.87
N SER A 31 0.62 13.31 3.49
CA SER A 31 1.86 13.90 2.99
C SER A 31 1.85 14.12 1.48
N GLY A 32 0.73 13.85 0.83
CA GLY A 32 0.58 14.13 -0.60
C GLY A 32 0.99 12.99 -1.51
N SER A 33 1.20 11.79 -0.96
CA SER A 33 1.52 10.61 -1.76
C SER A 33 0.29 10.05 -2.45
N LYS A 34 0.52 9.34 -3.55
CA LYS A 34 -0.44 8.42 -4.13
C LYS A 34 -0.18 7.05 -3.53
N VAL A 35 -1.22 6.40 -3.06
CA VAL A 35 -1.08 5.15 -2.32
C VAL A 35 -1.94 4.06 -2.94
N PHE A 36 -1.33 2.89 -3.11
CA PHE A 36 -2.03 1.66 -3.48
C PHE A 36 -1.95 0.72 -2.29
N ILE A 37 -3.08 0.44 -1.67
CA ILE A 37 -3.11 -0.57 -0.60
C ILE A 37 -3.49 -1.91 -1.19
N TRP A 38 -2.77 -2.94 -0.78
CA TRP A 38 -3.00 -4.31 -1.21
C TRP A 38 -3.44 -5.14 -0.03
N ASP A 39 -4.43 -5.97 -0.26
CA ASP A 39 -4.88 -6.93 0.74
C ASP A 39 -5.58 -8.06 0.01
N ILE A 40 -5.74 -9.18 0.67
CA ILE A 40 -6.45 -10.31 0.11
C ILE A 40 -7.96 -10.16 0.29
N ASP A 41 -8.37 -9.34 1.23
CA ASP A 41 -9.78 -9.18 1.60
C ASP A 41 -10.37 -7.93 0.95
N GLU A 42 -11.14 -8.14 -0.11
CA GLU A 42 -11.76 -7.04 -0.84
C GLU A 42 -12.73 -6.22 0.01
N LYS A 43 -13.45 -6.85 0.92
CA LYS A 43 -14.40 -6.12 1.75
C LYS A 43 -13.67 -5.14 2.66
N GLU A 44 -12.55 -5.57 3.23
CA GLU A 44 -11.76 -4.71 4.08
C GLU A 44 -11.10 -3.58 3.29
N LEU A 45 -10.66 -3.86 2.07
CA LEU A 45 -10.12 -2.82 1.19
C LEU A 45 -11.16 -1.76 0.87
N SER A 46 -12.36 -2.19 0.49
CA SER A 46 -13.45 -1.28 0.17
C SER A 46 -13.83 -0.42 1.37
N LYS A 47 -13.90 -1.04 2.54
CA LYS A 47 -14.21 -0.34 3.79
C LYS A 47 -13.15 0.70 4.11
N ALA A 48 -11.88 0.32 3.98
CA ALA A 48 -10.77 1.24 4.22
C ALA A 48 -10.81 2.42 3.27
N ALA A 49 -11.06 2.17 1.99
CA ALA A 49 -11.12 3.22 0.99
C ALA A 49 -12.24 4.22 1.28
N LYS A 50 -13.39 3.72 1.70
CA LYS A 50 -14.52 4.58 2.05
C LYS A 50 -14.21 5.41 3.30
N GLN A 51 -13.57 4.80 4.28
CA GLN A 51 -13.26 5.46 5.53
C GLN A 51 -12.23 6.57 5.33
N ILE A 52 -11.21 6.32 4.53
CA ILE A 52 -10.18 7.32 4.24
C ILE A 52 -10.71 8.40 3.30
N ASN A 53 -11.45 8.02 2.28
CA ASN A 53 -12.08 8.91 1.32
C ASN A 53 -11.09 9.95 0.75
N ASN A 54 -10.03 9.46 0.14
CA ASN A 54 -9.01 10.31 -0.46
C ASN A 54 -8.80 9.89 -1.91
N PRO A 55 -8.86 10.83 -2.88
CA PRO A 55 -8.75 10.49 -4.30
C PRO A 55 -7.38 9.91 -4.68
N ASN A 56 -6.36 10.09 -3.85
CA ASN A 56 -5.04 9.53 -4.09
C ASN A 56 -4.89 8.11 -3.55
N LEU A 57 -5.93 7.56 -2.94
CA LEU A 57 -5.93 6.18 -2.48
C LEU A 57 -6.55 5.27 -3.51
N ASN A 58 -5.82 4.22 -3.83
CA ASN A 58 -6.29 3.13 -4.68
C ASN A 58 -6.11 1.82 -3.94
N TYR A 59 -6.82 0.79 -4.34
CA TYR A 59 -6.59 -0.51 -3.75
C TYR A 59 -6.62 -1.61 -4.81
N ASN A 60 -5.94 -2.69 -4.51
CA ASN A 60 -5.92 -3.87 -5.35
C ASN A 60 -6.07 -5.11 -4.46
N VAL A 61 -6.86 -6.06 -4.90
CA VAL A 61 -6.96 -7.35 -4.24
C VAL A 61 -5.78 -8.19 -4.71
N VAL A 62 -4.84 -8.44 -3.82
CA VAL A 62 -3.62 -9.18 -4.15
C VAL A 62 -3.30 -10.14 -3.03
N ASP A 63 -3.10 -11.40 -3.39
CA ASP A 63 -2.53 -12.39 -2.51
C ASP A 63 -1.02 -12.34 -2.67
N ILE A 64 -0.30 -11.85 -1.67
CA ILE A 64 1.15 -11.65 -1.77
C ILE A 64 1.93 -12.97 -1.81
N SER A 65 1.28 -14.09 -1.56
CA SER A 65 1.90 -15.40 -1.77
C SER A 65 1.82 -15.84 -3.22
N ASN A 66 1.10 -15.12 -4.05
CA ASN A 66 0.91 -15.46 -5.45
C ASN A 66 1.74 -14.51 -6.32
N TYR A 67 2.87 -15.02 -6.81
CA TYR A 67 3.80 -14.21 -7.60
C TYR A 67 3.17 -13.62 -8.84
N ASP A 68 2.33 -14.39 -9.53
CA ASP A 68 1.71 -13.92 -10.78
C ASP A 68 0.75 -12.76 -10.52
N GLN A 69 0.02 -12.78 -9.41
CA GLN A 69 -0.85 -11.67 -9.04
C GLN A 69 -0.04 -10.42 -8.74
N ILE A 70 1.06 -10.56 -8.02
CA ILE A 70 1.94 -9.43 -7.72
C ILE A 70 2.47 -8.83 -9.01
N GLN A 71 2.99 -9.66 -9.89
CA GLN A 71 3.58 -9.22 -11.14
C GLN A 71 2.56 -8.48 -12.01
N LYS A 72 1.39 -9.06 -12.17
CA LYS A 72 0.33 -8.45 -12.97
C LYS A 72 -0.08 -7.10 -12.41
N THR A 73 -0.26 -7.03 -11.09
CA THR A 73 -0.70 -5.79 -10.45
C THR A 73 0.35 -4.70 -10.57
N VAL A 74 1.62 -5.05 -10.37
CA VAL A 74 2.72 -4.09 -10.55
C VAL A 74 2.75 -3.60 -12.00
N ASN A 75 2.63 -4.51 -12.96
CA ASN A 75 2.64 -4.12 -14.36
C ASN A 75 1.51 -3.15 -14.69
N ASP A 76 0.33 -3.37 -14.13
CA ASP A 76 -0.79 -2.47 -14.33
C ASP A 76 -0.54 -1.10 -13.72
N ILE A 77 0.03 -1.06 -12.53
CA ILE A 77 0.32 0.20 -11.84
C ILE A 77 1.36 1.01 -12.60
N ILE A 78 2.43 0.38 -13.05
CA ILE A 78 3.53 1.12 -13.70
C ILE A 78 3.19 1.64 -15.09
N LEU A 79 2.06 1.26 -15.65
CA LEU A 79 1.60 1.87 -16.91
C LEU A 79 1.40 3.37 -16.76
N ASN A 80 1.00 3.82 -15.59
CA ASN A 80 0.68 5.23 -15.35
C ASN A 80 1.39 5.84 -14.15
N ASN A 81 2.19 5.05 -13.44
CA ASN A 81 2.81 5.50 -12.21
C ASN A 81 4.24 4.98 -12.12
N LYS A 82 5.08 5.74 -11.44
CA LYS A 82 6.38 5.26 -11.01
C LYS A 82 6.24 4.81 -9.56
N ILE A 83 6.65 3.60 -9.25
CA ILE A 83 6.59 3.12 -7.87
C ILE A 83 7.85 3.56 -7.16
N ASP A 84 7.70 4.40 -6.15
CA ASP A 84 8.81 4.95 -5.39
C ASP A 84 9.07 4.21 -4.08
N ILE A 85 8.01 3.68 -3.47
CA ILE A 85 8.08 3.13 -2.11
C ILE A 85 7.26 1.85 -2.05
N LEU A 86 7.83 0.84 -1.41
CA LEU A 86 7.11 -0.40 -1.12
C LEU A 86 7.20 -0.67 0.38
N ILE A 87 6.04 -0.75 1.03
CA ILE A 87 5.94 -1.14 2.44
C ILE A 87 5.33 -2.54 2.49
N ASN A 88 6.14 -3.50 2.86
CA ASN A 88 5.68 -4.88 2.96
C ASN A 88 5.22 -5.19 4.39
N ASN A 89 3.98 -4.81 4.66
CA ASN A 89 3.39 -4.99 5.98
C ASN A 89 2.66 -6.32 6.12
N ALA A 90 2.09 -6.84 5.04
CA ALA A 90 1.28 -8.06 5.10
C ALA A 90 2.08 -9.30 5.49
N GLY A 91 3.38 -9.30 5.23
CA GLY A 91 4.23 -10.43 5.58
C GLY A 91 4.76 -10.42 7.00
N ILE A 92 4.40 -9.42 7.79
CA ILE A 92 4.91 -9.28 9.14
C ILE A 92 4.07 -10.14 10.09
N THR A 93 4.71 -11.13 10.68
CA THR A 93 4.03 -12.03 11.63
C THR A 93 4.91 -12.19 12.85
N GLY A 94 4.48 -11.61 13.97
CA GLY A 94 5.15 -11.78 15.24
C GLY A 94 6.56 -11.18 15.27
N PRO A 95 7.36 -11.61 16.27
CA PRO A 95 8.65 -10.97 16.53
C PRO A 95 9.75 -11.34 15.54
N THR A 96 9.52 -12.27 14.66
CA THR A 96 10.51 -12.69 13.68
C THR A 96 10.32 -12.05 12.31
N ALA A 97 9.49 -11.03 12.25
CA ALA A 97 9.23 -10.35 10.99
C ALA A 97 10.51 -9.78 10.39
N GLU A 98 10.65 -9.96 9.09
CA GLU A 98 11.75 -9.38 8.35
C GLU A 98 11.27 -8.15 7.60
N LEU A 99 12.10 -7.14 7.56
CA LEU A 99 11.82 -5.97 6.78
C LEU A 99 12.46 -6.11 5.41
N TRP A 100 11.72 -5.76 4.41
CA TRP A 100 12.24 -5.73 3.06
C TRP A 100 12.97 -4.43 2.81
N ASN A 101 14.05 -4.56 2.15
CA ASN A 101 14.81 -3.41 1.67
C ASN A 101 14.78 -3.34 0.18
#